data_28c4d70990ca7172dd0bdab568222368
#
_entry.id   28c4d70990ca7172dd0bdab568222368
#
_cell.length_a   1.000
_cell.length_b   1.000
_cell.length_c   1.000
_cell.angle_alpha   90.00
_cell.angle_beta   90.00
_cell.angle_gamma   90.00
#
_symmetry.space_group_name_H-M   'P 1'
#
loop_
_entity.id
_entity.type
_entity.pdbx_description
1 polymer ?
#
loop_
_entity_poly.entity_id
_entity_poly.type
_entity_poly.pdbx_seq_one_letter_code
_entity_poly.pdbx_strand_id
1 'polypeptide(L)'
;MLFEIGDVVWAPLKSKDESCIQTGRRPAIVLHNNLIRHETVIIPITTAHKKDLPTHIYVPARECALTRDSIALCENITSIESEILSIGLRLNIKESMPDVWNNIKKGVSIQISSQKIWNKQLFSPLLCENGYKWGDVIGVTTSVDELRYGLVISNNWSNRTSSNLTIVSLKKGIDVSKDNLQIYLSDENGNCKACIVDNECESIYSVEKKSVLKTGYYLSNRDERKKIEQWISGFIPM
;
A
#
# COMPACT_ATOMS: atom_id res chain seq x y z
N MET A 1 9.65 -14.21 -15.01
CA MET A 1 10.22 -14.97 -13.86
C MET A 1 9.18 -14.93 -12.77
N LEU A 2 8.91 -16.05 -12.10
CA LEU A 2 7.93 -16.14 -11.02
C LEU A 2 8.68 -15.99 -9.69
N PHE A 3 8.27 -15.01 -8.90
CA PHE A 3 8.71 -14.88 -7.51
C PHE A 3 7.69 -15.55 -6.60
N GLU A 4 8.14 -16.11 -5.48
CA GLU A 4 7.24 -16.67 -4.47
C GLU A 4 6.91 -15.63 -3.40
N ILE A 5 5.75 -15.81 -2.75
CA ILE A 5 5.36 -14.96 -1.62
C ILE A 5 6.38 -15.15 -0.48
N GLY A 6 6.96 -14.06 -0.01
CA GLY A 6 8.02 -14.06 0.98
C GLY A 6 9.43 -13.91 0.40
N ASP A 7 9.61 -14.01 -0.92
CA ASP A 7 10.92 -13.80 -1.54
C ASP A 7 11.43 -12.39 -1.30
N VAL A 8 12.76 -12.29 -1.13
CA VAL A 8 13.45 -11.01 -1.11
C VAL A 8 14.03 -10.73 -2.50
N VAL A 9 13.55 -9.69 -3.12
CA VAL A 9 13.89 -9.26 -4.48
C VAL A 9 14.55 -7.89 -4.47
N TRP A 10 15.27 -7.56 -5.53
CA TRP A 10 15.70 -6.19 -5.79
C TRP A 10 14.65 -5.48 -6.64
N ALA A 11 14.12 -4.39 -6.08
CA ALA A 11 13.12 -3.54 -6.72
C ALA A 11 13.71 -2.17 -7.07
N PRO A 12 13.61 -1.71 -8.32
CA PRO A 12 13.96 -0.35 -8.71
C PRO A 12 12.79 0.58 -8.37
N LEU A 13 12.79 1.11 -7.15
CA LEU A 13 11.76 2.04 -6.72
C LEU A 13 12.01 3.41 -7.36
N LYS A 14 11.03 3.89 -8.12
CA LYS A 14 11.11 5.19 -8.81
C LYS A 14 11.18 6.32 -7.79
N SER A 15 12.11 7.26 -7.99
CA SER A 15 12.12 8.52 -7.28
C SER A 15 11.02 9.41 -7.87
N LYS A 16 10.08 9.86 -7.03
CA LYS A 16 9.37 11.11 -7.28
C LYS A 16 10.10 12.15 -6.43
N ASP A 17 10.53 13.22 -7.06
CA ASP A 17 11.41 14.25 -6.47
C ASP A 17 11.08 14.58 -5.02
N GLU A 18 12.10 14.59 -4.15
CA GLU A 18 12.05 14.96 -2.72
C GLU A 18 11.10 14.13 -1.83
N SER A 19 10.77 12.90 -2.19
CA SER A 19 9.82 12.10 -1.45
C SER A 19 10.42 11.35 -0.26
N CYS A 20 9.67 11.25 0.85
CA CYS A 20 9.99 10.35 1.97
C CYS A 20 9.77 8.87 1.62
N ILE A 21 9.24 8.59 0.42
CA ILE A 21 9.07 7.24 -0.11
C ILE A 21 10.45 6.68 -0.47
N GLN A 22 10.65 5.41 -0.17
CA GLN A 22 11.90 4.73 -0.50
C GLN A 22 12.13 4.75 -2.02
N THR A 23 13.32 5.16 -2.44
CA THR A 23 13.71 5.31 -3.84
C THR A 23 14.98 4.55 -4.17
N GLY A 24 15.26 4.37 -5.44
CA GLY A 24 16.44 3.65 -5.93
C GLY A 24 16.26 2.14 -5.87
N ARG A 25 17.30 1.40 -6.24
CA ARG A 25 17.29 -0.07 -6.20
C ARG A 25 17.46 -0.56 -4.77
N ARG A 26 16.45 -1.25 -4.25
CA ARG A 26 16.41 -1.70 -2.85
C ARG A 26 15.92 -3.13 -2.73
N PRO A 27 16.30 -3.83 -1.66
CA PRO A 27 15.66 -5.09 -1.33
C PRO A 27 14.21 -4.84 -0.92
N ALA A 28 13.34 -5.74 -1.32
CA ALA A 28 11.91 -5.71 -1.00
C ALA A 28 11.40 -7.13 -0.82
N ILE A 29 10.34 -7.27 -0.03
CA ILE A 29 9.69 -8.56 0.26
C ILE A 29 8.45 -8.67 -0.63
N VAL A 30 8.31 -9.79 -1.32
CA VAL A 30 7.14 -10.10 -2.14
C VAL A 30 5.96 -10.47 -1.23
N LEU A 31 4.86 -9.74 -1.36
CA LEU A 31 3.61 -10.04 -0.66
C LEU A 31 2.62 -10.80 -1.52
N HIS A 32 2.56 -10.48 -2.80
CA HIS A 32 1.62 -11.07 -3.74
C HIS A 32 2.14 -10.97 -5.17
N ASN A 33 1.80 -11.96 -5.99
CA ASN A 33 2.05 -11.96 -7.44
C ASN A 33 0.75 -12.08 -8.19
N ASN A 34 0.47 -11.14 -9.04
CA ASN A 34 -0.60 -11.23 -10.01
C ASN A 34 -0.03 -11.72 -11.34
N LEU A 35 -0.15 -13.01 -11.61
CA LEU A 35 0.41 -13.65 -12.80
C LEU A 35 -0.26 -13.19 -14.10
N ILE A 36 -1.54 -12.88 -14.04
CA ILE A 36 -2.34 -12.46 -15.20
C ILE A 36 -1.91 -11.06 -15.64
N ARG A 37 -1.48 -10.23 -14.70
CA ARG A 37 -1.15 -8.81 -14.93
C ARG A 37 0.33 -8.51 -14.90
N HIS A 38 1.16 -9.51 -14.67
CA HIS A 38 2.60 -9.31 -14.52
C HIS A 38 2.97 -8.28 -13.44
N GLU A 39 2.16 -8.21 -12.36
CA GLU A 39 2.33 -7.26 -11.27
C GLU A 39 2.68 -8.00 -9.97
N THR A 40 3.63 -7.44 -9.21
CA THR A 40 4.04 -7.95 -7.89
C THR A 40 3.85 -6.86 -6.85
N VAL A 41 3.13 -7.18 -5.76
CA VAL A 41 3.01 -6.31 -4.59
C VAL A 41 4.17 -6.58 -3.65
N ILE A 42 4.88 -5.52 -3.27
CA ILE A 42 6.09 -5.59 -2.46
C ILE A 42 6.07 -4.65 -1.27
N ILE A 43 6.89 -4.96 -0.26
CA ILE A 43 7.25 -4.07 0.85
C ILE A 43 8.75 -3.78 0.76
N PRO A 44 9.17 -2.50 0.66
CA PRO A 44 10.58 -2.15 0.69
C PRO A 44 11.23 -2.42 2.04
N ILE A 45 12.51 -2.82 2.02
CA ILE A 45 13.35 -2.98 3.19
C ILE A 45 14.38 -1.83 3.22
N THR A 46 14.69 -1.32 4.40
CA THR A 46 15.71 -0.29 4.61
C THR A 46 16.61 -0.61 5.78
N THR A 47 17.89 -0.24 5.67
CA THR A 47 18.85 -0.24 6.79
C THR A 47 18.87 1.09 7.53
N ALA A 48 18.15 2.10 7.05
CA ALA A 48 18.07 3.40 7.71
C ALA A 48 17.33 3.29 9.03
N HIS A 49 17.88 3.92 10.07
CA HIS A 49 17.21 4.01 11.37
C HIS A 49 15.87 4.73 11.21
N LYS A 50 14.82 4.14 11.73
CA LYS A 50 13.44 4.65 11.65
C LYS A 50 12.84 4.73 13.05
N LYS A 51 11.82 5.58 13.20
CA LYS A 51 11.00 5.59 14.43
C LYS A 51 10.36 4.22 14.63
N ASP A 52 10.17 3.84 15.88
CA ASP A 52 9.44 2.63 16.22
C ASP A 52 7.94 2.85 15.94
N LEU A 53 7.46 2.24 14.85
CA LEU A 53 6.07 2.26 14.41
C LEU A 53 5.58 0.81 14.27
N PRO A 54 4.30 0.54 14.53
CA PRO A 54 3.74 -0.81 14.38
C PRO A 54 3.77 -1.36 12.93
N THR A 55 4.00 -0.48 11.96
CA THR A 55 4.20 -0.81 10.53
C THR A 55 5.67 -1.03 10.17
N HIS A 56 6.60 -0.81 11.10
CA HIS A 56 8.02 -1.03 10.95
C HIS A 56 8.40 -2.38 11.54
N ILE A 57 8.71 -3.34 10.69
CA ILE A 57 9.02 -4.71 11.13
C ILE A 57 10.50 -4.96 11.03
N TYR A 58 11.11 -5.28 12.17
CA TYR A 58 12.53 -5.63 12.23
C TYR A 58 12.82 -6.93 11.50
N VAL A 59 13.86 -6.91 10.66
CA VAL A 59 14.34 -8.03 9.85
C VAL A 59 15.83 -8.23 10.16
N PRO A 60 16.19 -9.25 10.98
CA PRO A 60 17.56 -9.45 11.42
C PRO A 60 18.47 -9.93 10.29
N ALA A 61 19.65 -9.34 10.17
CA ALA A 61 20.61 -9.67 9.10
C ALA A 61 21.10 -11.12 9.17
N ARG A 62 21.30 -11.64 10.38
CA ARG A 62 21.89 -12.97 10.59
C ARG A 62 21.03 -14.11 10.05
N GLU A 63 19.73 -13.90 9.97
CA GLU A 63 18.77 -14.92 9.56
C GLU A 63 18.41 -14.80 8.08
N CYS A 64 18.75 -13.68 7.43
CA CYS A 64 18.24 -13.37 6.10
C CYS A 64 19.29 -13.00 5.05
N ALA A 65 20.52 -13.37 5.24
CA ALA A 65 21.61 -13.06 4.29
C ALA A 65 21.67 -11.56 3.88
N LEU A 66 20.97 -10.68 4.60
CA LEU A 66 21.15 -9.24 4.51
C LEU A 66 22.49 -8.87 5.15
N THR A 67 23.17 -7.87 4.61
CA THR A 67 24.45 -7.42 5.16
C THR A 67 24.32 -6.70 6.49
N ARG A 68 23.13 -6.20 6.81
CA ARG A 68 22.81 -5.43 8.03
C ARG A 68 21.37 -5.65 8.45
N ASP A 69 21.14 -5.53 9.75
CA ASP A 69 19.79 -5.46 10.30
C ASP A 69 18.97 -4.38 9.60
N SER A 70 17.73 -4.70 9.31
CA SER A 70 16.90 -3.91 8.41
C SER A 70 15.49 -3.79 8.96
N ILE A 71 14.71 -2.92 8.35
CA ILE A 71 13.31 -2.69 8.68
C ILE A 71 12.48 -2.82 7.42
N ALA A 72 11.46 -3.67 7.43
CA ALA A 72 10.43 -3.71 6.41
C ALA A 72 9.38 -2.62 6.69
N LEU A 73 9.09 -1.80 5.68
CA LEU A 73 8.23 -0.62 5.80
C LEU A 73 6.84 -0.91 5.23
N CYS A 74 5.93 -1.43 6.07
CA CYS A 74 4.59 -1.81 5.62
C CYS A 74 3.75 -0.60 5.16
N GLU A 75 4.09 0.62 5.56
CA GLU A 75 3.44 1.84 5.06
C GLU A 75 3.86 2.21 3.63
N ASN A 76 4.91 1.60 3.11
CA ASN A 76 5.41 1.83 1.75
C ASN A 76 5.09 0.66 0.80
N ILE A 77 4.05 -0.11 1.13
CA ILE A 77 3.53 -1.15 0.24
C ILE A 77 3.24 -0.57 -1.14
N THR A 78 3.70 -1.25 -2.18
CA THR A 78 3.52 -0.80 -3.56
C THR A 78 3.48 -1.98 -4.52
N SER A 79 2.76 -1.80 -5.64
CA SER A 79 2.78 -2.71 -6.78
C SER A 79 3.85 -2.26 -7.77
N ILE A 80 4.45 -3.21 -8.43
CA ILE A 80 5.50 -3.00 -9.44
C ILE A 80 5.40 -4.08 -10.53
N GLU A 81 5.77 -3.75 -11.75
CA GLU A 81 5.86 -4.73 -12.83
C GLU A 81 6.86 -5.84 -12.46
N SER A 82 6.43 -7.09 -12.56
CA SER A 82 7.25 -8.23 -12.15
C SER A 82 8.54 -8.37 -12.97
N GLU A 83 8.52 -7.87 -14.21
CA GLU A 83 9.66 -7.97 -15.14
C GLU A 83 10.84 -7.10 -14.76
N ILE A 84 10.60 -5.99 -14.07
CA ILE A 84 11.68 -5.08 -13.62
C ILE A 84 12.29 -5.51 -12.28
N LEU A 85 11.69 -6.48 -11.61
CA LEU A 85 12.25 -7.07 -10.41
C LEU A 85 13.40 -8.02 -10.78
N SER A 86 14.39 -8.11 -9.91
CA SER A 86 15.46 -9.07 -10.07
C SER A 86 15.63 -9.91 -8.82
N ILE A 87 16.08 -11.16 -9.01
CA ILE A 87 16.40 -12.05 -7.88
C ILE A 87 17.42 -11.31 -7.01
N GLY A 88 17.05 -11.14 -5.75
CA GLY A 88 17.90 -10.50 -4.78
C GLY A 88 18.77 -11.49 -4.06
N LEU A 89 18.37 -11.75 -2.86
CA LEU A 89 18.93 -12.78 -2.02
C LEU A 89 18.13 -14.06 -2.28
N ARG A 90 18.76 -15.21 -2.34
CA ARG A 90 18.06 -16.50 -2.39
C ARG A 90 17.45 -16.80 -1.03
N LEU A 91 16.49 -15.98 -0.64
CA LEU A 91 15.90 -15.96 0.68
C LEU A 91 14.40 -15.80 0.55
N ASN A 92 13.68 -16.68 1.21
CA ASN A 92 12.24 -16.56 1.41
C ASN A 92 11.96 -16.35 2.91
N ILE A 93 11.52 -15.15 3.27
CA ILE A 93 11.25 -14.76 4.68
C ILE A 93 10.10 -15.58 5.26
N LYS A 94 9.11 -15.91 4.46
CA LYS A 94 7.96 -16.71 4.90
C LYS A 94 8.38 -18.09 5.39
N GLU A 95 9.35 -18.70 4.72
CA GLU A 95 9.86 -20.04 5.05
C GLU A 95 10.95 -20.00 6.12
N SER A 96 11.90 -19.07 5.96
CA SER A 96 13.10 -19.03 6.81
C SER A 96 12.84 -18.34 8.16
N MET A 97 11.86 -17.40 8.22
CA MET A 97 11.59 -16.58 9.40
C MET A 97 10.08 -16.39 9.62
N PRO A 98 9.36 -17.44 9.99
CA PRO A 98 7.88 -17.39 10.10
C PRO A 98 7.39 -16.34 11.10
N ASP A 99 8.13 -16.04 12.17
CA ASP A 99 7.76 -15.01 13.14
C ASP A 99 7.87 -13.60 12.53
N VAL A 100 8.92 -13.32 11.78
CA VAL A 100 9.07 -12.06 11.04
C VAL A 100 7.95 -11.93 10.01
N TRP A 101 7.66 -13.00 9.28
CA TRP A 101 6.55 -13.03 8.32
C TRP A 101 5.19 -12.75 8.98
N ASN A 102 4.92 -13.35 10.13
CA ASN A 102 3.69 -13.08 10.88
C ASN A 102 3.62 -11.62 11.36
N ASN A 103 4.73 -11.02 11.75
CA ASN A 103 4.78 -9.61 12.10
C ASN A 103 4.57 -8.71 10.87
N ILE A 104 5.11 -9.07 9.70
CA ILE A 104 4.85 -8.38 8.43
C ILE A 104 3.35 -8.40 8.12
N LYS A 105 2.70 -9.56 8.20
CA LYS A 105 1.24 -9.65 7.99
C LYS A 105 0.46 -8.72 8.95
N LYS A 106 0.84 -8.68 10.23
CA LYS A 106 0.24 -7.75 11.20
C LYS A 106 0.48 -6.31 10.80
N GLY A 107 1.72 -5.92 10.45
CA GLY A 107 2.08 -4.57 10.03
C GLY A 107 1.28 -4.13 8.79
N VAL A 108 1.12 -5.01 7.81
CA VAL A 108 0.29 -4.77 6.62
C VAL A 108 -1.19 -4.62 7.00
N SER A 109 -1.73 -5.51 7.83
CA SER A 109 -3.11 -5.41 8.30
C SER A 109 -3.37 -4.08 9.01
N ILE A 110 -2.41 -3.61 9.81
CA ILE A 110 -2.47 -2.31 10.45
C ILE A 110 -2.51 -1.19 9.43
N GLN A 111 -1.67 -1.26 8.40
CA GLN A 111 -1.56 -0.22 7.38
C GLN A 111 -2.85 -0.04 6.57
N ILE A 112 -3.47 -1.14 6.14
CA ILE A 112 -4.55 -1.11 5.16
C ILE A 112 -5.94 -1.46 5.69
N SER A 113 -6.06 -1.81 6.98
CA SER A 113 -7.35 -2.18 7.56
C SER A 113 -8.26 -0.97 7.75
N SER A 114 -9.50 -1.10 7.34
CA SER A 114 -10.57 -0.16 7.69
C SER A 114 -11.05 -0.31 9.14
N GLN A 115 -10.72 -1.41 9.79
CA GLN A 115 -11.17 -1.71 11.15
C GLN A 115 -10.34 -0.94 12.19
N LYS A 116 -11.00 -0.56 13.29
CA LYS A 116 -10.33 -0.04 14.49
C LYS A 116 -9.63 -1.21 15.21
N ILE A 117 -8.52 -1.69 14.67
CA ILE A 117 -7.74 -2.81 15.26
C ILE A 117 -7.09 -2.42 16.59
N TRP A 118 -7.18 -1.15 16.99
CA TRP A 118 -6.40 -0.58 18.08
C TRP A 118 -7.16 -0.48 19.37
N ASN A 119 -6.58 -1.05 20.39
CA ASN A 119 -6.95 -0.81 21.78
C ASN A 119 -6.85 0.70 22.06
N LYS A 120 -7.93 1.32 22.48
CA LYS A 120 -8.05 2.78 22.76
C LYS A 120 -6.97 3.34 23.71
N GLN A 121 -6.24 2.48 24.42
CA GLN A 121 -5.27 2.87 25.43
C GLN A 121 -3.92 3.37 24.89
N LEU A 122 -3.56 3.06 23.65
CA LEU A 122 -2.25 3.41 23.08
C LEU A 122 -2.22 4.74 22.31
N PHE A 123 -3.36 5.28 21.94
CA PHE A 123 -3.41 6.47 21.08
C PHE A 123 -4.43 7.47 21.60
N SER A 124 -3.91 8.50 22.25
CA SER A 124 -4.65 9.75 22.43
C SER A 124 -5.11 10.26 21.05
N PRO A 125 -6.37 10.65 20.87
CA PRO A 125 -6.84 11.24 19.63
C PRO A 125 -6.20 12.62 19.49
N LEU A 126 -5.05 12.69 18.87
CA LEU A 126 -4.60 13.92 18.25
C LEU A 126 -5.57 14.17 17.10
N LEU A 127 -6.56 15.01 17.39
CA LEU A 127 -7.58 15.49 16.49
C LEU A 127 -6.90 16.36 15.41
N CYS A 128 -6.41 15.72 14.36
CA CYS A 128 -6.21 16.42 13.10
C CYS A 128 -7.56 16.47 12.38
N GLU A 129 -8.31 17.55 12.58
CA GLU A 129 -9.65 17.77 12.01
C GLU A 129 -9.66 17.74 10.47
N ASN A 130 -8.51 17.86 9.82
CA ASN A 130 -8.35 17.90 8.35
C ASN A 130 -7.52 16.74 7.77
N GLY A 131 -7.41 15.61 8.46
CA GLY A 131 -6.66 14.44 7.98
C GLY A 131 -7.38 13.71 6.85
N TYR A 132 -6.59 12.95 6.05
CA TYR A 132 -7.14 11.96 5.13
C TYR A 132 -7.71 10.77 5.91
N LYS A 133 -8.84 10.23 5.42
CA LYS A 133 -9.50 9.07 6.01
C LYS A 133 -9.47 7.90 5.02
N TRP A 134 -9.56 6.70 5.56
CA TRP A 134 -9.81 5.52 4.75
C TRP A 134 -11.11 5.70 3.96
N GLY A 135 -11.04 5.51 2.66
CA GLY A 135 -12.17 5.72 1.75
C GLY A 135 -12.25 7.12 1.11
N ASP A 136 -11.39 8.07 1.50
CA ASP A 136 -11.29 9.35 0.80
C ASP A 136 -10.74 9.15 -0.61
N VAL A 137 -11.25 9.91 -1.57
CA VAL A 137 -10.71 9.95 -2.93
C VAL A 137 -9.81 11.18 -3.07
N ILE A 138 -8.62 10.93 -3.57
CA ILE A 138 -7.61 11.98 -3.80
C ILE A 138 -7.23 12.08 -5.26
N GLY A 139 -6.80 13.26 -5.66
CA GLY A 139 -6.10 13.48 -6.92
C GLY A 139 -4.60 13.44 -6.70
N VAL A 140 -3.88 12.72 -7.55
CA VAL A 140 -2.42 12.64 -7.56
C VAL A 140 -1.92 13.25 -8.85
N THR A 141 -1.11 14.30 -8.76
CA THR A 141 -0.47 14.89 -9.94
C THR A 141 0.74 14.03 -10.33
N THR A 142 0.77 13.59 -11.57
CA THR A 142 1.92 12.88 -12.13
C THR A 142 2.93 13.85 -12.72
N SER A 143 4.15 13.37 -13.03
CA SER A 143 5.20 14.17 -13.68
C SER A 143 4.85 14.67 -15.09
N VAL A 144 3.74 14.23 -15.65
CA VAL A 144 3.23 14.58 -17.00
C VAL A 144 2.00 15.50 -16.91
N ASP A 145 1.77 16.17 -15.77
CA ASP A 145 0.59 17.01 -15.49
C ASP A 145 -0.76 16.28 -15.63
N GLU A 146 -0.75 14.95 -15.64
CA GLU A 146 -1.96 14.15 -15.66
C GLU A 146 -2.47 13.95 -14.23
N LEU A 147 -3.73 14.28 -13.99
CA LEU A 147 -4.39 14.04 -12.71
C LEU A 147 -4.94 12.61 -12.67
N ARG A 148 -4.32 11.78 -11.86
CA ARG A 148 -4.84 10.43 -11.53
C ARG A 148 -5.63 10.47 -10.25
N TYR A 149 -6.59 9.56 -10.12
CA TYR A 149 -7.39 9.44 -8.90
C TYR A 149 -6.98 8.20 -8.13
N GLY A 150 -7.04 8.31 -6.79
CA GLY A 150 -6.77 7.19 -5.90
C GLY A 150 -7.73 7.16 -4.72
N LEU A 151 -8.09 5.95 -4.31
CA LEU A 151 -8.85 5.70 -3.09
C LEU A 151 -7.88 5.44 -1.95
N VAL A 152 -7.97 6.19 -0.87
CA VAL A 152 -7.13 5.99 0.33
C VAL A 152 -7.56 4.71 1.04
N ILE A 153 -6.65 3.76 1.12
CA ILE A 153 -6.84 2.48 1.81
C ILE A 153 -5.97 2.34 3.06
N SER A 154 -5.06 3.28 3.30
CA SER A 154 -4.30 3.31 4.54
C SER A 154 -5.18 3.64 5.74
N ASN A 155 -4.89 2.99 6.87
CA ASN A 155 -5.63 3.16 8.11
C ASN A 155 -5.58 4.61 8.61
N ASN A 156 -6.66 5.07 9.23
CA ASN A 156 -6.77 6.44 9.74
C ASN A 156 -5.68 6.81 10.76
N TRP A 157 -5.17 5.84 11.52
CA TRP A 157 -4.01 6.06 12.38
C TRP A 157 -2.75 6.32 11.55
N SER A 158 -2.45 5.45 10.60
CA SER A 158 -1.32 5.64 9.68
C SER A 158 -1.45 6.97 8.92
N ASN A 159 -2.66 7.31 8.48
CA ASN A 159 -2.94 8.59 7.85
C ASN A 159 -2.68 9.82 8.74
N ARG A 160 -2.60 9.67 10.05
CA ARG A 160 -2.25 10.77 10.98
C ARG A 160 -0.77 10.83 11.27
N THR A 161 -0.11 9.70 11.34
CA THR A 161 1.27 9.56 11.84
C THR A 161 2.32 9.49 10.73
N SER A 162 1.97 8.96 9.56
CA SER A 162 2.84 8.86 8.40
C SER A 162 2.74 10.11 7.51
N SER A 163 3.81 10.46 6.81
CA SER A 163 3.82 11.44 5.72
C SER A 163 3.17 10.91 4.43
N ASN A 164 2.95 9.60 4.36
CA ASN A 164 2.47 8.89 3.18
C ASN A 164 1.04 8.38 3.38
N LEU A 165 0.36 8.18 2.26
CA LEU A 165 -0.91 7.46 2.16
C LEU A 165 -0.70 6.23 1.28
N THR A 166 -1.33 5.11 1.63
CA THR A 166 -1.47 3.98 0.71
C THR A 166 -2.79 4.13 -0.02
N ILE A 167 -2.75 4.03 -1.34
CA ILE A 167 -3.91 4.23 -2.19
C ILE A 167 -4.08 3.09 -3.18
N VAL A 168 -5.29 2.96 -3.69
CA VAL A 168 -5.63 2.15 -4.85
C VAL A 168 -5.95 3.09 -6.01
N SER A 169 -5.38 2.84 -7.18
CA SER A 169 -5.68 3.59 -8.39
C SER A 169 -7.14 3.47 -8.79
N LEU A 170 -7.74 4.59 -9.23
CA LEU A 170 -9.10 4.65 -9.74
C LEU A 170 -9.11 5.20 -11.16
N LYS A 171 -9.88 4.55 -12.04
CA LYS A 171 -10.28 5.08 -13.36
C LYS A 171 -11.71 5.57 -13.33
N LYS A 172 -11.98 6.65 -14.07
CA LYS A 172 -13.36 7.10 -14.32
C LYS A 172 -14.03 6.15 -15.31
N GLY A 173 -15.26 5.79 -15.04
CA GLY A 173 -16.07 5.06 -16.00
C GLY A 173 -16.87 3.92 -15.41
N ILE A 174 -17.64 3.31 -16.28
CA ILE A 174 -18.37 2.06 -16.04
C ILE A 174 -17.70 1.05 -16.98
N ASP A 175 -17.09 0.04 -16.44
CA ASP A 175 -16.56 -1.07 -17.22
C ASP A 175 -17.53 -2.24 -17.14
N VAL A 176 -17.85 -2.78 -18.30
CA VAL A 176 -18.74 -3.93 -18.44
C VAL A 176 -17.96 -5.26 -18.35
N SER A 177 -16.62 -5.19 -18.29
CA SER A 177 -15.80 -6.39 -18.14
C SER A 177 -15.97 -6.98 -16.74
N LYS A 178 -16.15 -8.29 -16.65
CA LYS A 178 -16.37 -9.00 -15.37
C LYS A 178 -15.15 -8.98 -14.43
N ASP A 179 -14.00 -8.52 -14.92
CA ASP A 179 -12.72 -8.63 -14.20
C ASP A 179 -12.34 -7.39 -13.40
N ASN A 180 -13.10 -6.29 -13.56
CA ASN A 180 -12.82 -5.04 -12.89
C ASN A 180 -13.78 -4.79 -11.73
N LEU A 181 -13.22 -4.37 -10.59
CA LEU A 181 -14.03 -3.99 -9.44
C LEU A 181 -14.62 -2.59 -9.65
N GLN A 182 -15.93 -2.54 -9.86
CA GLN A 182 -16.67 -1.29 -9.90
C GLN A 182 -17.12 -0.86 -8.51
N ILE A 183 -16.91 0.42 -8.17
CA ILE A 183 -17.34 1.04 -6.92
C ILE A 183 -18.10 2.33 -7.17
N TYR A 184 -18.94 2.71 -6.21
CA TYR A 184 -19.68 3.96 -6.24
C TYR A 184 -19.19 4.89 -5.13
N LEU A 185 -18.81 6.09 -5.52
CA LEU A 185 -18.34 7.16 -4.64
C LEU A 185 -19.42 8.20 -4.46
N SER A 186 -19.46 8.86 -3.31
CA SER A 186 -20.36 9.98 -3.05
C SER A 186 -19.59 11.24 -2.70
N ASP A 187 -20.14 12.40 -2.98
CA ASP A 187 -19.67 13.68 -2.45
C ASP A 187 -20.54 14.16 -1.27
N GLU A 188 -20.19 15.28 -0.69
CA GLU A 188 -20.92 15.89 0.44
C GLU A 188 -22.36 16.27 0.10
N ASN A 189 -22.68 16.46 -1.19
CA ASN A 189 -24.01 16.78 -1.68
C ASN A 189 -24.84 15.54 -2.03
N GLY A 190 -24.27 14.35 -1.84
CA GLY A 190 -24.90 13.07 -2.16
C GLY A 190 -24.86 12.70 -3.65
N ASN A 191 -24.12 13.43 -4.49
CA ASN A 191 -23.90 13.02 -5.88
C ASN A 191 -23.07 11.75 -5.92
N CYS A 192 -23.56 10.76 -6.67
CA CYS A 192 -22.86 9.49 -6.83
C CYS A 192 -22.06 9.44 -8.15
N LYS A 193 -20.89 8.85 -8.10
CA LYS A 193 -20.01 8.64 -9.25
C LYS A 193 -19.52 7.21 -9.28
N ALA A 194 -19.69 6.55 -10.42
CA ALA A 194 -19.11 5.24 -10.65
C ALA A 194 -17.61 5.38 -11.00
N CYS A 195 -16.82 4.56 -10.38
CA CYS A 195 -15.38 4.43 -10.66
C CYS A 195 -15.01 2.95 -10.72
N ILE A 196 -13.94 2.67 -11.43
CA ILE A 196 -13.37 1.34 -11.55
C ILE A 196 -12.06 1.34 -10.77
N VAL A 197 -11.85 0.32 -9.95
CA VAL A 197 -10.52 0.08 -9.38
C VAL A 197 -9.60 -0.27 -10.53
N ASP A 198 -8.59 0.57 -10.72
CA ASP A 198 -7.62 0.35 -11.79
C ASP A 198 -6.79 -0.88 -11.44
N ASN A 199 -6.97 -1.88 -12.26
CA ASN A 199 -6.28 -3.14 -12.14
C ASN A 199 -5.03 -3.23 -13.03
N GLU A 200 -4.68 -2.16 -13.73
CA GLU A 200 -3.41 -2.06 -14.46
C GLU A 200 -2.23 -1.82 -13.52
N CYS A 201 -1.03 -1.75 -14.06
CA CYS A 201 0.19 -1.56 -13.28
C CYS A 201 0.07 -0.43 -12.24
N GLU A 202 0.65 -0.65 -11.06
CA GLU A 202 0.59 0.26 -9.91
C GLU A 202 -0.82 0.38 -9.30
N SER A 203 -1.56 -0.72 -9.22
CA SER A 203 -2.90 -0.75 -8.61
C SER A 203 -2.91 -0.34 -7.13
N ILE A 204 -1.86 -0.70 -6.38
CA ILE A 204 -1.65 -0.30 -4.98
C ILE A 204 -0.29 0.40 -4.87
N TYR A 205 -0.27 1.62 -4.36
CA TYR A 205 0.99 2.33 -4.15
C TYR A 205 0.91 3.38 -3.04
N SER A 206 2.07 3.81 -2.56
CA SER A 206 2.19 4.86 -1.56
C SER A 206 2.45 6.21 -2.22
N VAL A 207 1.77 7.25 -1.74
CA VAL A 207 1.94 8.64 -2.17
C VAL A 207 2.19 9.55 -0.99
N GLU A 208 2.95 10.62 -1.20
CA GLU A 208 3.12 11.65 -0.17
C GLU A 208 1.91 12.57 -0.09
N LYS A 209 1.50 12.90 1.14
CA LYS A 209 0.38 13.80 1.39
C LYS A 209 0.55 15.18 0.79
N LYS A 210 1.79 15.67 0.69
CA LYS A 210 2.07 16.99 0.08
C LYS A 210 1.82 17.02 -1.44
N SER A 211 1.78 15.85 -2.08
CA SER A 211 1.62 15.70 -3.54
C SER A 211 0.20 15.32 -3.95
N VAL A 212 -0.77 15.42 -3.05
CA VAL A 212 -2.13 15.00 -3.32
C VAL A 212 -3.15 16.10 -3.01
N LEU A 213 -4.25 16.06 -3.75
CA LEU A 213 -5.36 17.00 -3.60
C LEU A 213 -6.62 16.25 -3.13
N LYS A 214 -7.37 16.82 -2.20
CA LYS A 214 -8.69 16.29 -1.82
C LYS A 214 -9.69 16.56 -2.94
N THR A 215 -10.48 15.55 -3.31
CA THR A 215 -11.49 15.67 -4.38
C THR A 215 -12.88 15.95 -3.86
N GLY A 216 -13.13 15.82 -2.56
CA GLY A 216 -14.46 15.86 -1.94
C GLY A 216 -15.28 14.57 -2.12
N TYR A 217 -14.83 13.62 -2.92
CA TYR A 217 -15.48 12.31 -3.04
C TYR A 217 -14.95 11.32 -2.01
N TYR A 218 -15.80 10.42 -1.56
CA TYR A 218 -15.46 9.38 -0.59
C TYR A 218 -16.33 8.13 -0.73
N LEU A 219 -15.90 7.06 -0.14
CA LEU A 219 -16.60 5.77 -0.10
C LEU A 219 -17.59 5.76 1.06
N SER A 220 -18.83 6.18 0.82
CA SER A 220 -19.88 6.36 1.85
C SER A 220 -20.57 5.05 2.21
N ASN A 221 -20.78 4.17 1.24
CA ASN A 221 -21.57 2.96 1.38
C ASN A 221 -20.77 1.83 2.02
N ARG A 222 -21.39 1.16 3.02
CA ARG A 222 -20.78 0.01 3.73
C ARG A 222 -20.53 -1.18 2.79
N ASP A 223 -21.38 -1.40 1.80
CA ASP A 223 -21.23 -2.53 0.89
C ASP A 223 -20.10 -2.30 -0.11
N GLU A 224 -19.94 -1.06 -0.58
CA GLU A 224 -18.79 -0.67 -1.39
C GLU A 224 -17.48 -0.80 -0.61
N ARG A 225 -17.49 -0.45 0.68
CA ARG A 225 -16.34 -0.67 1.58
C ARG A 225 -15.96 -2.14 1.67
N LYS A 226 -16.93 -3.04 1.86
CA LYS A 226 -16.70 -4.49 1.90
C LYS A 226 -16.12 -5.03 0.60
N LYS A 227 -16.59 -4.53 -0.55
CA LYS A 227 -16.01 -4.91 -1.85
C LYS A 227 -14.52 -4.58 -1.93
N ILE A 228 -14.12 -3.39 -1.51
CA ILE A 228 -12.71 -2.98 -1.48
C ILE A 228 -11.91 -3.82 -0.49
N GLU A 229 -12.45 -4.09 0.72
CA GLU A 229 -11.79 -4.93 1.72
C GLU A 229 -11.58 -6.37 1.20
N GLN A 230 -12.57 -6.94 0.54
CA GLN A 230 -12.45 -8.26 -0.08
C GLN A 230 -11.43 -8.26 -1.22
N TRP A 231 -11.44 -7.23 -2.05
CA TRP A 231 -10.48 -7.08 -3.13
C TRP A 231 -9.04 -6.97 -2.57
N ILE A 232 -8.80 -6.13 -1.56
CA ILE A 232 -7.51 -6.00 -0.89
C ILE A 232 -7.06 -7.35 -0.30
N SER A 233 -7.95 -8.10 0.35
CA SER A 233 -7.61 -9.39 0.96
C SER A 233 -7.23 -10.47 -0.07
N GLY A 234 -7.66 -10.32 -1.32
CA GLY A 234 -7.21 -11.15 -2.43
C GLY A 234 -5.76 -10.86 -2.86
N PHE A 235 -5.27 -9.65 -2.62
CA PHE A 235 -3.89 -9.23 -2.97
C PHE A 235 -2.90 -9.38 -1.81
N ILE A 236 -3.38 -9.38 -0.59
CA ILE A 236 -2.51 -9.36 0.60
C ILE A 236 -2.96 -10.48 1.51
N PRO A 237 -2.13 -11.50 1.74
CA PRO A 237 -2.44 -12.58 2.66
C PRO A 237 -2.49 -12.02 4.08
N MET A 238 -3.70 -11.78 4.57
CA MET A 238 -3.96 -11.34 5.95
C MET A 238 -4.00 -12.51 6.92
#